data_7197ef4b85f9dcba340c882d40b53e9b
#
_entry.id   7197ef4b85f9dcba340c882d40b53e9b
#
_cell.length_a   1.000
_cell.length_b   1.000
_cell.length_c   1.000
_cell.angle_alpha   90.00
_cell.angle_beta   90.00
_cell.angle_gamma   90.00
#
_symmetry.space_group_name_H-M   'P 1'
#
loop_
_entity.id
_entity.type
_entity.pdbx_description
1 polymer ?
#
loop_
_entity_poly.entity_id
_entity_poly.type
_entity_poly.pdbx_seq_one_letter_code
_entity_poly.pdbx_strand_id
1 'polypeptide(L)'
;SGIILDKNVLQDINQRVTQEIDKLYKDIILQLNESYSSINLNSPKQLEELLFVHLNLPAIKKTAQRTSYSTDHEVLKELSKIHHIPKMIMRYRELFKLKSTYLESLLDYVNSCTNKIHTTFSQTSVTTGRLSSSEPNLQNIPVDGFLIRSAFKSQEDNLFLSADYSQIELRVLAYLSQDKVLLDAFEKDKDIHAITAAGLFDQDQETISSEQRQIGKRINFGILYGLTAHGLSKELNITHSLANDYIKKFMSQYVQLNQWMESVIEDAKSKGYVETLFKRRRYVPGINEKNKNIFELSKRIAINTVVQGTAAEIVKLGMINLDKAIKKNNFNAKMILQIHDELILEVNKSDIEKVSKLVKDVLESVVDWN
;
A
#
# COMPACT_ATOMS: atom_id res chain seq x y z
N SER A 1 -8.32 -19.87 13.38
CA SER A 1 -7.75 -18.77 14.21
C SER A 1 -8.69 -17.57 14.16
N GLY A 2 -8.48 -16.59 14.97
CA GLY A 2 -9.20 -15.32 15.01
C GLY A 2 -8.47 -14.42 15.98
N ILE A 3 -8.73 -13.11 15.91
CA ILE A 3 -8.08 -12.10 16.74
C ILE A 3 -9.08 -11.49 17.72
N ILE A 4 -8.70 -11.31 18.98
CA ILE A 4 -9.54 -10.70 19.99
C ILE A 4 -9.63 -9.20 19.73
N LEU A 5 -10.85 -8.66 19.84
CA LEU A 5 -11.12 -7.23 19.79
C LEU A 5 -11.57 -6.73 21.15
N ASP A 6 -10.85 -5.76 21.70
CA ASP A 6 -11.24 -5.04 22.91
C ASP A 6 -12.34 -4.02 22.56
N LYS A 7 -13.58 -4.38 22.87
CA LYS A 7 -14.74 -3.56 22.57
C LYS A 7 -14.73 -2.21 23.29
N ASN A 8 -14.21 -2.17 24.53
CA ASN A 8 -14.16 -0.94 25.31
C ASN A 8 -13.19 0.08 24.69
N VAL A 9 -12.00 -0.41 24.29
CA VAL A 9 -11.01 0.43 23.59
C VAL A 9 -11.58 0.94 22.25
N LEU A 10 -12.27 0.08 21.51
CA LEU A 10 -12.85 0.50 20.22
C LEU A 10 -13.98 1.52 20.40
N GLN A 11 -14.82 1.36 21.43
CA GLN A 11 -15.89 2.31 21.76
C GLN A 11 -15.33 3.68 22.20
N ASP A 12 -14.26 3.71 23.01
CA ASP A 12 -13.57 4.95 23.39
C ASP A 12 -13.04 5.67 22.13
N ILE A 13 -12.38 4.94 21.24
CA ILE A 13 -11.90 5.50 19.97
C ILE A 13 -13.04 6.04 19.14
N ASN A 14 -14.13 5.30 19.02
CA ASN A 14 -15.33 5.73 18.27
C ASN A 14 -15.92 7.02 18.83
N GLN A 15 -15.97 7.16 20.15
CA GLN A 15 -16.45 8.37 20.78
C GLN A 15 -15.57 9.58 20.47
N ARG A 16 -14.24 9.43 20.57
CA ARG A 16 -13.28 10.50 20.27
C ARG A 16 -13.35 10.93 18.78
N VAL A 17 -13.43 9.95 17.87
CA VAL A 17 -13.57 10.22 16.43
C VAL A 17 -14.90 10.93 16.15
N THR A 18 -15.98 10.52 16.78
CA THR A 18 -17.29 11.17 16.63
C THR A 18 -17.24 12.62 17.08
N GLN A 19 -16.65 12.90 18.25
CA GLN A 19 -16.47 14.26 18.74
C GLN A 19 -15.65 15.14 17.79
N GLU A 20 -14.59 14.60 17.18
CA GLU A 20 -13.79 15.33 16.19
C GLU A 20 -14.58 15.59 14.90
N ILE A 21 -15.36 14.62 14.42
CA ILE A 21 -16.26 14.78 13.27
C ILE A 21 -17.28 15.90 13.52
N ASP A 22 -17.95 15.87 14.68
CA ASP A 22 -18.97 16.86 15.05
C ASP A 22 -18.38 18.26 15.18
N LYS A 23 -17.17 18.36 15.76
CA LYS A 23 -16.45 19.63 15.85
C LYS A 23 -16.10 20.17 14.46
N LEU A 24 -15.48 19.35 13.60
CA LEU A 24 -15.12 19.75 12.24
C LEU A 24 -16.36 20.16 11.43
N TYR A 25 -17.45 19.43 11.55
CA TYR A 25 -18.68 19.76 10.89
C TYR A 25 -19.19 21.15 11.31
N LYS A 26 -19.27 21.41 12.62
CA LYS A 26 -19.66 22.72 13.17
C LYS A 26 -18.74 23.83 12.71
N ASP A 27 -17.43 23.60 12.77
CA ASP A 27 -16.42 24.58 12.35
C ASP A 27 -16.52 24.91 10.85
N ILE A 28 -16.89 23.96 9.99
CA ILE A 28 -17.15 24.18 8.57
C ILE A 28 -18.45 24.98 8.38
N ILE A 29 -19.54 24.55 9.03
CA ILE A 29 -20.85 25.20 8.89
C ILE A 29 -20.83 26.66 9.36
N LEU A 30 -20.13 26.97 10.45
CA LEU A 30 -19.99 28.33 10.95
C LEU A 30 -19.33 29.31 9.94
N GLN A 31 -18.61 28.79 8.97
CA GLN A 31 -17.93 29.57 7.93
C GLN A 31 -18.75 29.64 6.63
N LEU A 32 -19.91 28.99 6.60
CA LEU A 32 -20.82 28.95 5.46
C LEU A 32 -22.09 29.75 5.75
N ASN A 33 -22.84 30.08 4.70
CA ASN A 33 -24.15 30.72 4.83
C ASN A 33 -25.19 29.75 5.43
N GLU A 34 -26.25 30.26 6.03
CA GLU A 34 -27.32 29.48 6.64
C GLU A 34 -27.95 28.45 5.71
N SER A 35 -27.92 28.68 4.39
CA SER A 35 -28.39 27.74 3.36
C SER A 35 -27.67 26.38 3.38
N TYR A 36 -26.48 26.29 3.98
CA TYR A 36 -25.65 25.07 4.07
C TYR A 36 -25.64 24.42 5.45
N SER A 37 -26.53 24.88 6.36
CA SER A 37 -26.62 24.41 7.76
C SER A 37 -26.80 22.88 7.90
N SER A 38 -27.34 22.22 6.85
CA SER A 38 -27.61 20.77 6.84
C SER A 38 -26.90 20.03 5.66
N ILE A 39 -25.79 20.58 5.16
CA ILE A 39 -25.07 19.96 4.03
C ILE A 39 -24.48 18.61 4.39
N ASN A 40 -24.63 17.63 3.48
CA ASN A 40 -23.92 16.36 3.58
C ASN A 40 -22.54 16.45 2.90
N LEU A 41 -21.47 16.61 3.69
CA LEU A 41 -20.10 16.72 3.20
C LEU A 41 -19.55 15.43 2.53
N ASN A 42 -20.26 14.31 2.65
CA ASN A 42 -19.94 13.06 1.95
C ASN A 42 -20.67 12.96 0.60
N SER A 43 -21.65 13.82 0.31
CA SER A 43 -22.37 13.84 -0.97
C SER A 43 -21.55 14.56 -2.03
N PRO A 44 -21.11 13.87 -3.13
CA PRO A 44 -20.34 14.52 -4.21
C PRO A 44 -21.10 15.70 -4.84
N LYS A 45 -22.43 15.56 -5.01
CA LYS A 45 -23.28 16.57 -5.64
C LYS A 45 -23.39 17.84 -4.79
N GLN A 46 -23.67 17.69 -3.47
CA GLN A 46 -23.79 18.84 -2.57
C GLN A 46 -22.42 19.53 -2.39
N LEU A 47 -21.34 18.74 -2.38
CA LEU A 47 -20.01 19.29 -2.27
C LEU A 47 -19.54 19.99 -3.55
N GLU A 48 -19.96 19.52 -4.71
CA GLU A 48 -19.73 20.21 -5.99
C GLU A 48 -20.35 21.62 -5.96
N GLU A 49 -21.61 21.72 -5.53
CA GLU A 49 -22.32 23.00 -5.39
C GLU A 49 -21.62 23.92 -4.38
N LEU A 50 -21.25 23.40 -3.22
CA LEU A 50 -20.52 24.16 -2.20
C LEU A 50 -19.20 24.72 -2.74
N LEU A 51 -18.37 23.88 -3.34
CA LEU A 51 -17.01 24.24 -3.73
C LEU A 51 -16.98 25.18 -4.94
N PHE A 52 -17.77 24.87 -5.97
CA PHE A 52 -17.64 25.54 -7.27
C PHE A 52 -18.67 26.64 -7.50
N VAL A 53 -19.84 26.58 -6.83
CA VAL A 53 -20.85 27.63 -6.94
C VAL A 53 -20.78 28.61 -5.76
N HIS A 54 -20.82 28.11 -4.52
CA HIS A 54 -20.86 28.96 -3.34
C HIS A 54 -19.49 29.58 -3.00
N LEU A 55 -18.44 28.75 -2.90
CA LEU A 55 -17.08 29.21 -2.61
C LEU A 55 -16.35 29.72 -3.85
N ASN A 56 -16.96 29.61 -5.04
CA ASN A 56 -16.41 30.03 -6.32
C ASN A 56 -14.95 29.58 -6.56
N LEU A 57 -14.64 28.36 -6.11
CA LEU A 57 -13.32 27.77 -6.31
C LEU A 57 -13.18 27.25 -7.74
N PRO A 58 -11.94 27.21 -8.31
CA PRO A 58 -11.73 26.74 -9.68
C PRO A 58 -12.06 25.27 -9.85
N ALA A 59 -12.84 24.94 -10.86
CA ALA A 59 -13.18 23.56 -11.22
C ALA A 59 -12.01 22.91 -12.00
N ILE A 60 -11.27 22.04 -11.33
CA ILE A 60 -9.99 21.49 -11.83
C ILE A 60 -10.21 20.25 -12.73
N LYS A 61 -11.17 19.39 -12.38
CA LYS A 61 -11.33 18.07 -13.01
C LYS A 61 -12.80 17.71 -13.12
N LYS A 62 -13.21 17.15 -14.28
CA LYS A 62 -14.54 16.55 -14.45
C LYS A 62 -14.54 15.09 -13.98
N THR A 63 -15.69 14.57 -13.61
CA THR A 63 -15.92 13.14 -13.36
C THR A 63 -15.63 12.30 -14.61
N ALA A 64 -15.44 11.00 -14.46
CA ALA A 64 -15.18 10.10 -15.60
C ALA A 64 -16.30 10.16 -16.66
N GLN A 65 -17.53 10.35 -16.23
CA GLN A 65 -18.71 10.51 -17.10
C GLN A 65 -18.85 11.92 -17.70
N ARG A 66 -18.00 12.88 -17.29
CA ARG A 66 -17.99 14.29 -17.71
C ARG A 66 -19.29 15.08 -17.46
N THR A 67 -20.18 14.56 -16.59
CA THR A 67 -21.48 15.16 -16.29
C THR A 67 -21.42 16.18 -15.15
N SER A 68 -20.37 16.13 -14.31
CA SER A 68 -20.17 16.97 -13.13
C SER A 68 -18.69 17.20 -12.86
N TYR A 69 -18.36 18.10 -11.95
CA TYR A 69 -16.99 18.30 -11.49
C TYR A 69 -16.66 17.34 -10.35
N SER A 70 -15.43 16.81 -10.37
CA SER A 70 -14.96 15.90 -9.34
C SER A 70 -14.72 16.61 -8.01
N THR A 71 -15.09 15.96 -6.94
CA THR A 71 -14.80 16.36 -5.55
C THR A 71 -13.96 15.30 -4.84
N ASP A 72 -13.14 14.57 -5.62
CA ASP A 72 -12.26 13.53 -5.10
C ASP A 72 -11.10 14.12 -4.27
N HIS A 73 -10.35 13.23 -3.63
CA HIS A 73 -9.25 13.62 -2.76
C HIS A 73 -8.19 14.49 -3.48
N GLU A 74 -7.89 14.19 -4.76
CA GLU A 74 -6.91 14.95 -5.55
C GLU A 74 -7.39 16.40 -5.76
N VAL A 75 -8.66 16.57 -6.13
CA VAL A 75 -9.26 17.89 -6.34
C VAL A 75 -9.28 18.68 -5.03
N LEU A 76 -9.74 18.07 -3.94
CA LEU A 76 -9.75 18.72 -2.62
C LEU A 76 -8.34 19.12 -2.17
N LYS A 77 -7.32 18.28 -2.43
CA LYS A 77 -5.93 18.57 -2.12
C LYS A 77 -5.40 19.78 -2.90
N GLU A 78 -5.70 19.89 -4.18
CA GLU A 78 -5.32 21.07 -4.96
C GLU A 78 -6.06 22.32 -4.47
N LEU A 79 -7.37 22.23 -4.22
CA LEU A 79 -8.16 23.34 -3.69
C LEU A 79 -7.72 23.77 -2.28
N SER A 80 -7.15 22.86 -1.48
CA SER A 80 -6.64 23.17 -0.14
C SER A 80 -5.44 24.13 -0.14
N LYS A 81 -4.77 24.30 -1.31
CA LYS A 81 -3.68 25.28 -1.48
C LYS A 81 -4.18 26.72 -1.56
N ILE A 82 -5.43 26.92 -1.94
CA ILE A 82 -6.06 28.24 -2.16
C ILE A 82 -7.14 28.56 -1.15
N HIS A 83 -7.75 27.56 -0.52
CA HIS A 83 -8.81 27.78 0.47
C HIS A 83 -8.73 26.72 1.57
N HIS A 84 -9.01 27.09 2.82
CA HIS A 84 -8.88 26.20 3.97
C HIS A 84 -10.00 25.16 4.12
N ILE A 85 -11.24 25.49 3.71
CA ILE A 85 -12.42 24.59 3.81
C ILE A 85 -12.18 23.22 3.13
N PRO A 86 -11.63 23.12 1.91
CA PRO A 86 -11.28 21.83 1.31
C PRO A 86 -10.39 20.95 2.20
N LYS A 87 -9.42 21.53 2.92
CA LYS A 87 -8.59 20.79 3.87
C LYS A 87 -9.40 20.22 5.04
N MET A 88 -10.34 21.00 5.58
CA MET A 88 -11.23 20.55 6.65
C MET A 88 -12.18 19.44 6.18
N ILE A 89 -12.70 19.56 4.95
CA ILE A 89 -13.56 18.53 4.33
C ILE A 89 -12.77 17.22 4.09
N MET A 90 -11.51 17.30 3.67
CA MET A 90 -10.66 16.10 3.54
C MET A 90 -10.55 15.37 4.88
N ARG A 91 -10.24 16.11 5.96
CA ARG A 91 -10.13 15.54 7.30
C ARG A 91 -11.46 14.98 7.79
N TYR A 92 -12.56 15.68 7.59
CA TYR A 92 -13.92 15.20 7.90
C TYR A 92 -14.22 13.86 7.20
N ARG A 93 -13.97 13.77 5.89
CA ARG A 93 -14.20 12.54 5.11
C ARG A 93 -13.31 11.38 5.53
N GLU A 94 -12.05 11.68 5.88
CA GLU A 94 -11.12 10.69 6.41
C GLU A 94 -11.64 10.07 7.72
N LEU A 95 -12.03 10.91 8.66
CA LEU A 95 -12.60 10.48 9.95
C LEU A 95 -13.95 9.76 9.79
N PHE A 96 -14.80 10.25 8.90
CA PHE A 96 -16.09 9.62 8.62
C PHE A 96 -15.92 8.23 8.03
N LYS A 97 -14.97 8.07 7.10
CA LYS A 97 -14.60 6.76 6.56
C LYS A 97 -14.02 5.84 7.64
N LEU A 98 -13.16 6.36 8.51
CA LEU A 98 -12.60 5.62 9.65
C LEU A 98 -13.70 5.08 10.54
N LYS A 99 -14.65 5.94 10.91
CA LYS A 99 -15.81 5.59 11.76
C LYS A 99 -16.68 4.52 11.11
N SER A 100 -17.19 4.78 9.91
CA SER A 100 -18.15 3.91 9.24
C SER A 100 -17.55 2.57 8.79
N THR A 101 -16.31 2.59 8.27
CA THR A 101 -15.69 1.40 7.69
C THR A 101 -15.05 0.49 8.75
N TYR A 102 -14.55 1.06 9.85
CA TYR A 102 -13.80 0.29 10.84
C TYR A 102 -14.42 0.31 12.23
N LEU A 103 -14.68 1.50 12.83
CA LEU A 103 -15.07 1.58 14.23
C LEU A 103 -16.45 0.99 14.49
N GLU A 104 -17.41 1.23 13.61
CA GLU A 104 -18.76 0.71 13.73
C GLU A 104 -18.84 -0.74 13.21
N SER A 105 -18.33 -0.98 12.01
CA SER A 105 -18.48 -2.28 11.36
C SER A 105 -17.69 -3.41 12.05
N LEU A 106 -16.51 -3.16 12.64
CA LEU A 106 -15.72 -4.22 13.29
C LEU A 106 -16.44 -4.88 14.46
N LEU A 107 -17.31 -4.14 15.17
CA LEU A 107 -18.09 -4.68 16.27
C LEU A 107 -19.09 -5.77 15.81
N ASP A 108 -19.65 -5.60 14.60
CA ASP A 108 -20.62 -6.53 14.02
C ASP A 108 -19.98 -7.87 13.62
N TYR A 109 -18.66 -7.87 13.39
CA TYR A 109 -17.91 -9.08 13.04
C TYR A 109 -17.38 -9.85 14.25
N VAL A 110 -17.63 -9.38 15.47
CA VAL A 110 -17.20 -10.13 16.66
C VAL A 110 -18.08 -11.34 16.86
N ASN A 111 -17.53 -12.52 16.69
CA ASN A 111 -18.24 -13.78 16.93
C ASN A 111 -18.59 -13.92 18.42
N SER A 112 -19.87 -14.11 18.74
CA SER A 112 -20.38 -14.17 20.12
C SER A 112 -19.85 -15.37 20.93
N CYS A 113 -19.53 -16.49 20.26
CA CYS A 113 -19.02 -17.69 20.94
C CYS A 113 -17.53 -17.61 21.23
N THR A 114 -16.75 -17.02 20.33
CA THR A 114 -15.27 -16.99 20.44
C THR A 114 -14.74 -15.66 20.97
N ASN A 115 -15.55 -14.62 20.96
CA ASN A 115 -15.19 -13.22 21.23
C ASN A 115 -14.03 -12.71 20.35
N LYS A 116 -13.93 -13.26 19.14
CA LYS A 116 -12.89 -12.96 18.16
C LYS A 116 -13.49 -12.50 16.84
N ILE A 117 -12.70 -11.74 16.10
CA ILE A 117 -12.96 -11.44 14.70
C ILE A 117 -12.28 -12.52 13.84
N HIS A 118 -13.00 -13.01 12.84
CA HIS A 118 -12.54 -14.00 11.88
C HIS A 118 -12.68 -13.42 10.47
N THR A 119 -11.56 -13.06 9.87
CA THR A 119 -11.54 -12.61 8.46
C THR A 119 -11.49 -13.81 7.52
N THR A 120 -12.02 -13.64 6.33
CA THR A 120 -11.90 -14.61 5.22
C THR A 120 -10.76 -14.20 4.29
N PHE A 121 -9.79 -15.10 4.08
CA PHE A 121 -8.72 -14.90 3.10
C PHE A 121 -9.06 -15.57 1.77
N SER A 122 -9.06 -14.80 0.68
CA SER A 122 -9.18 -15.32 -0.68
C SER A 122 -7.80 -15.45 -1.33
N GLN A 123 -7.53 -16.59 -1.97
CA GLN A 123 -6.29 -16.86 -2.71
C GLN A 123 -6.39 -16.52 -4.20
N THR A 124 -7.59 -16.25 -4.70
CA THR A 124 -7.89 -16.16 -6.14
C THR A 124 -8.44 -14.78 -6.57
N SER A 125 -8.80 -13.92 -5.63
CA SER A 125 -9.41 -12.61 -5.93
C SER A 125 -8.43 -11.60 -6.53
N VAL A 126 -7.12 -11.75 -6.25
CA VAL A 126 -6.10 -10.81 -6.74
C VAL A 126 -5.28 -11.45 -7.84
N THR A 127 -5.22 -10.79 -8.99
CA THR A 127 -4.57 -11.33 -10.20
C THR A 127 -3.06 -11.54 -10.05
N THR A 128 -2.38 -10.82 -9.15
CA THR A 128 -0.97 -11.04 -8.82
C THR A 128 -0.75 -12.24 -7.90
N GLY A 129 -1.81 -12.87 -7.39
CA GLY A 129 -1.70 -13.98 -6.44
C GLY A 129 -1.52 -13.56 -4.97
N ARG A 130 -1.54 -12.26 -4.65
CA ARG A 130 -1.62 -11.81 -3.26
C ARG A 130 -2.90 -12.33 -2.61
N LEU A 131 -2.87 -12.54 -1.29
CA LEU A 131 -4.08 -12.79 -0.52
C LEU A 131 -4.89 -11.50 -0.39
N SER A 132 -6.19 -11.62 -0.41
CA SER A 132 -7.10 -10.54 -0.01
C SER A 132 -7.90 -10.96 1.22
N SER A 133 -8.20 -10.00 2.08
CA SER A 133 -8.97 -10.19 3.32
C SER A 133 -10.34 -9.53 3.15
N SER A 134 -11.40 -10.22 3.57
CA SER A 134 -12.79 -9.71 3.55
C SER A 134 -13.57 -10.24 4.75
N GLU A 135 -14.64 -9.53 5.08
CA GLU A 135 -15.61 -9.89 6.13
C GLU A 135 -15.00 -10.15 7.51
N PRO A 136 -14.30 -9.19 8.12
CA PRO A 136 -13.93 -7.86 7.63
C PRO A 136 -12.55 -7.85 6.93
N ASN A 137 -12.27 -6.77 6.15
CA ASN A 137 -10.93 -6.57 5.60
C ASN A 137 -9.97 -6.06 6.69
N LEU A 138 -9.15 -6.95 7.23
CA LEU A 138 -8.15 -6.63 8.25
C LEU A 138 -6.79 -6.18 7.67
N GLN A 139 -6.58 -6.31 6.34
CA GLN A 139 -5.35 -5.87 5.69
C GLN A 139 -5.25 -4.35 5.52
N ASN A 140 -6.38 -3.63 5.63
CA ASN A 140 -6.45 -2.19 5.40
C ASN A 140 -6.77 -1.39 6.67
N ILE A 141 -6.55 -1.95 7.87
CA ILE A 141 -6.71 -1.19 9.11
C ILE A 141 -5.69 -0.06 9.13
N PRO A 142 -6.13 1.20 9.16
CA PRO A 142 -5.22 2.34 9.05
C PRO A 142 -4.29 2.45 10.26
N VAL A 143 -3.11 3.03 10.01
CA VAL A 143 -2.21 3.52 11.05
C VAL A 143 -2.51 5.00 11.20
N ASP A 144 -3.32 5.34 12.17
CA ASP A 144 -3.78 6.71 12.43
C ASP A 144 -3.48 7.17 13.85
N GLY A 145 -3.72 8.45 14.10
CA GLY A 145 -3.54 9.06 15.41
C GLY A 145 -4.49 8.55 16.50
N PHE A 146 -5.53 7.78 16.13
CA PHE A 146 -6.50 7.19 17.07
C PHE A 146 -6.11 5.80 17.55
N LEU A 147 -5.06 5.22 16.97
CA LEU A 147 -4.50 3.92 17.38
C LEU A 147 -5.52 2.76 17.36
N ILE A 148 -6.37 2.67 16.30
CA ILE A 148 -7.35 1.58 16.17
C ILE A 148 -6.70 0.20 16.39
N ARG A 149 -5.46 0.03 15.93
CA ARG A 149 -4.74 -1.24 16.10
C ARG A 149 -4.56 -1.64 17.57
N SER A 150 -4.62 -0.71 18.52
CA SER A 150 -4.55 -1.02 19.96
C SER A 150 -5.76 -1.76 20.50
N ALA A 151 -6.89 -1.75 19.76
CA ALA A 151 -8.07 -2.54 20.13
C ALA A 151 -7.90 -4.05 19.86
N PHE A 152 -6.91 -4.46 19.06
CA PHE A 152 -6.62 -5.87 18.82
C PHE A 152 -5.70 -6.40 19.92
N LYS A 153 -6.13 -7.49 20.54
CA LYS A 153 -5.45 -8.11 21.71
C LYS A 153 -5.08 -9.56 21.42
N SER A 154 -3.94 -9.98 21.96
CA SER A 154 -3.62 -11.41 22.06
C SER A 154 -4.41 -12.05 23.19
N GLN A 155 -4.47 -13.38 23.21
CA GLN A 155 -4.97 -14.13 24.37
C GLN A 155 -4.07 -13.88 25.59
N GLU A 156 -4.62 -14.13 26.76
CA GLU A 156 -3.84 -14.11 28.00
C GLU A 156 -2.61 -15.03 27.87
N ASP A 157 -1.47 -14.60 28.40
CA ASP A 157 -0.17 -15.25 28.27
C ASP A 157 0.43 -15.36 26.85
N ASN A 158 -0.21 -14.80 25.86
CA ASN A 158 0.33 -14.71 24.51
C ASN A 158 0.79 -13.27 24.17
N LEU A 159 1.63 -13.19 23.16
CA LEU A 159 2.06 -11.94 22.54
C LEU A 159 1.84 -12.00 21.03
N PHE A 160 1.69 -10.85 20.40
CA PHE A 160 1.80 -10.76 18.96
C PHE A 160 3.26 -10.69 18.56
N LEU A 161 3.63 -11.53 17.59
CA LEU A 161 4.90 -11.47 16.87
C LEU A 161 4.60 -11.04 15.44
N SER A 162 5.12 -9.87 15.06
CA SER A 162 5.06 -9.38 13.69
C SER A 162 6.38 -9.66 12.98
N ALA A 163 6.29 -10.21 11.76
CA ALA A 163 7.42 -10.43 10.88
C ALA A 163 7.08 -9.86 9.49
N ASP A 164 7.81 -8.85 9.06
CA ASP A 164 7.63 -8.17 7.79
C ASP A 164 8.87 -8.37 6.89
N TYR A 165 8.65 -8.72 5.62
CA TYR A 165 9.72 -8.81 4.64
C TYR A 165 10.17 -7.41 4.24
N SER A 166 11.38 -7.05 4.62
CA SER A 166 11.94 -5.76 4.24
C SER A 166 12.11 -5.64 2.73
N GLN A 167 11.30 -4.77 2.12
CA GLN A 167 11.42 -4.38 0.70
C GLN A 167 11.41 -5.59 -0.27
N ILE A 168 10.57 -6.60 -0.03
CA ILE A 168 10.59 -7.87 -0.78
C ILE A 168 10.50 -7.66 -2.29
N GLU A 169 9.70 -6.73 -2.78
CA GLU A 169 9.56 -6.48 -4.22
C GLU A 169 10.85 -5.96 -4.84
N LEU A 170 11.60 -5.10 -4.13
CA LEU A 170 12.91 -4.64 -4.61
C LEU A 170 13.98 -5.74 -4.55
N ARG A 171 13.93 -6.64 -3.55
CA ARG A 171 14.80 -7.81 -3.49
C ARG A 171 14.50 -8.81 -4.62
N VAL A 172 13.23 -9.07 -4.89
CA VAL A 172 12.79 -9.86 -6.04
C VAL A 172 13.28 -9.24 -7.35
N LEU A 173 13.19 -7.93 -7.46
CA LEU A 173 13.65 -7.20 -8.64
C LEU A 173 15.17 -7.30 -8.82
N ALA A 174 15.94 -7.14 -7.74
CA ALA A 174 17.40 -7.32 -7.75
C ALA A 174 17.78 -8.72 -8.22
N TYR A 175 17.12 -9.74 -7.66
CA TYR A 175 17.34 -11.14 -8.01
C TYR A 175 17.00 -11.45 -9.48
N LEU A 176 15.82 -11.03 -9.95
CA LEU A 176 15.37 -11.32 -11.31
C LEU A 176 16.16 -10.55 -12.37
N SER A 177 16.55 -9.32 -12.09
CA SER A 177 17.31 -8.48 -13.03
C SER A 177 18.81 -8.72 -12.98
N GLN A 178 19.33 -9.32 -11.91
CA GLN A 178 20.76 -9.44 -11.64
C GLN A 178 21.49 -8.09 -11.72
N ASP A 179 20.80 -7.00 -11.33
CA ASP A 179 21.38 -5.66 -11.35
C ASP A 179 22.40 -5.51 -10.23
N LYS A 180 23.64 -5.21 -10.62
CA LYS A 180 24.78 -5.18 -9.71
C LYS A 180 24.65 -4.12 -8.63
N VAL A 181 24.02 -2.98 -8.93
CA VAL A 181 23.83 -1.90 -7.94
C VAL A 181 22.81 -2.32 -6.90
N LEU A 182 21.72 -2.97 -7.32
CA LEU A 182 20.70 -3.49 -6.42
C LEU A 182 21.25 -4.62 -5.55
N LEU A 183 21.95 -5.58 -6.16
CA LEU A 183 22.51 -6.72 -5.42
C LEU A 183 23.54 -6.25 -4.38
N ASP A 184 24.52 -5.39 -4.76
CA ASP A 184 25.50 -4.82 -3.84
C ASP A 184 24.84 -4.04 -2.69
N ALA A 185 23.73 -3.32 -2.98
CA ALA A 185 23.00 -2.59 -1.96
C ALA A 185 22.37 -3.52 -0.92
N PHE A 186 21.75 -4.63 -1.35
CA PHE A 186 21.14 -5.59 -0.44
C PHE A 186 22.14 -6.47 0.29
N GLU A 187 23.23 -6.87 -0.37
CA GLU A 187 24.30 -7.65 0.26
C GLU A 187 25.00 -6.87 1.39
N LYS A 188 25.20 -5.55 1.18
CA LYS A 188 25.86 -4.67 2.15
C LYS A 188 24.91 -3.91 3.06
N ASP A 189 23.63 -4.27 3.07
CA ASP A 189 22.54 -3.61 3.85
C ASP A 189 22.54 -2.07 3.69
N LYS A 190 22.78 -1.59 2.47
CA LYS A 190 22.79 -0.16 2.14
C LYS A 190 21.37 0.34 1.86
N ASP A 191 21.16 1.63 2.09
CA ASP A 191 19.89 2.30 1.79
C ASP A 191 19.71 2.52 0.28
N ILE A 192 18.96 1.63 -0.37
CA ILE A 192 18.67 1.69 -1.81
C ILE A 192 18.01 3.00 -2.24
N HIS A 193 17.21 3.63 -1.36
CA HIS A 193 16.53 4.88 -1.66
C HIS A 193 17.51 6.06 -1.64
N ALA A 194 18.50 6.02 -0.75
CA ALA A 194 19.58 7.00 -0.73
C ALA A 194 20.53 6.81 -1.92
N ILE A 195 20.86 5.56 -2.30
CA ILE A 195 21.65 5.25 -3.51
C ILE A 195 20.97 5.80 -4.76
N THR A 196 19.67 5.57 -4.91
CA THR A 196 18.89 6.11 -6.04
C THR A 196 18.94 7.63 -6.04
N ALA A 197 18.67 8.26 -4.89
CA ALA A 197 18.72 9.71 -4.78
C ALA A 197 20.09 10.28 -5.13
N ALA A 198 21.19 9.64 -4.69
CA ALA A 198 22.56 10.04 -5.01
C ALA A 198 22.79 10.12 -6.53
N GLY A 199 22.34 9.10 -7.28
CA GLY A 199 22.40 9.11 -8.74
C GLY A 199 21.50 10.14 -9.42
N LEU A 200 20.33 10.42 -8.85
CA LEU A 200 19.41 11.44 -9.40
C LEU A 200 19.94 12.85 -9.25
N PHE A 201 20.57 13.15 -8.11
CA PHE A 201 21.04 14.49 -7.76
C PHE A 201 22.53 14.72 -8.03
N ASP A 202 23.23 13.72 -8.54
CA ASP A 202 24.69 13.74 -8.76
C ASP A 202 25.47 14.13 -7.48
N GLN A 203 25.14 13.49 -6.36
CA GLN A 203 25.68 13.77 -5.03
C GLN A 203 26.17 12.47 -4.37
N ASP A 204 27.06 12.60 -3.40
CA ASP A 204 27.47 11.48 -2.56
C ASP A 204 26.30 11.02 -1.67
N GLN A 205 26.20 9.70 -1.47
CA GLN A 205 25.09 9.09 -0.69
C GLN A 205 24.99 9.67 0.74
N GLU A 206 26.14 10.00 1.35
CA GLU A 206 26.21 10.56 2.70
C GLU A 206 25.65 11.99 2.81
N THR A 207 25.56 12.71 1.69
CA THR A 207 25.08 14.10 1.65
C THR A 207 23.58 14.21 1.29
N ILE A 208 22.94 13.08 1.02
CA ILE A 208 21.52 13.05 0.62
C ILE A 208 20.60 13.46 1.77
N SER A 209 19.80 14.49 1.55
CA SER A 209 18.79 14.93 2.52
C SER A 209 17.62 13.94 2.64
N SER A 210 16.88 14.02 3.75
CA SER A 210 15.67 13.20 3.94
C SER A 210 14.64 13.41 2.83
N GLU A 211 14.49 14.63 2.30
CA GLU A 211 13.58 14.96 1.19
C GLU A 211 14.04 14.32 -0.11
N GLN A 212 15.33 14.42 -0.43
CA GLN A 212 15.91 13.76 -1.60
C GLN A 212 15.78 12.24 -1.53
N ARG A 213 16.03 11.65 -0.34
CA ARG A 213 15.81 10.22 -0.09
C ARG A 213 14.35 9.81 -0.33
N GLN A 214 13.38 10.65 0.08
CA GLN A 214 11.96 10.40 -0.20
C GLN A 214 11.65 10.45 -1.70
N ILE A 215 12.31 11.34 -2.45
CA ILE A 215 12.20 11.36 -3.92
C ILE A 215 12.76 10.05 -4.51
N GLY A 216 13.94 9.62 -4.09
CA GLY A 216 14.50 8.32 -4.48
C GLY A 216 13.56 7.15 -4.19
N LYS A 217 12.93 7.14 -2.99
CA LYS A 217 11.92 6.14 -2.63
C LYS A 217 10.72 6.14 -3.57
N ARG A 218 10.17 7.31 -3.88
CA ARG A 218 9.03 7.44 -4.80
C ARG A 218 9.39 6.99 -6.21
N ILE A 219 10.60 7.26 -6.68
CA ILE A 219 11.07 6.85 -7.99
C ILE A 219 11.28 5.34 -8.03
N ASN A 220 11.91 4.73 -7.02
CA ASN A 220 12.10 3.29 -6.93
C ASN A 220 10.77 2.54 -7.06
N PHE A 221 9.78 2.90 -6.26
CA PHE A 221 8.46 2.28 -6.34
C PHE A 221 7.68 2.73 -7.59
N GLY A 222 7.75 4.02 -7.93
CA GLY A 222 7.03 4.58 -9.06
C GLY A 222 7.40 3.89 -10.39
N ILE A 223 8.67 3.75 -10.68
CA ILE A 223 9.15 3.11 -11.91
C ILE A 223 8.78 1.63 -11.93
N LEU A 224 8.93 0.95 -10.78
CA LEU A 224 8.51 -0.44 -10.63
C LEU A 224 7.03 -0.61 -11.02
N TYR A 225 6.17 0.32 -10.59
CA TYR A 225 4.74 0.33 -10.92
C TYR A 225 4.41 1.01 -12.25
N GLY A 226 5.43 1.34 -13.07
CA GLY A 226 5.26 1.93 -14.39
C GLY A 226 4.84 3.39 -14.35
N LEU A 227 5.31 4.15 -13.39
CA LEU A 227 5.10 5.60 -13.32
C LEU A 227 5.72 6.28 -14.54
N THR A 228 4.89 7.03 -15.26
CA THR A 228 5.33 7.83 -16.41
C THR A 228 5.89 9.17 -15.94
N ALA A 229 6.65 9.85 -16.83
CA ALA A 229 7.12 11.21 -16.54
C ALA A 229 5.99 12.19 -16.20
N HIS A 230 4.81 12.01 -16.82
CA HIS A 230 3.62 12.80 -16.48
C HIS A 230 3.12 12.49 -15.05
N GLY A 231 3.08 11.22 -14.65
CA GLY A 231 2.71 10.82 -13.29
C GLY A 231 3.71 11.35 -12.27
N LEU A 232 5.01 11.16 -12.54
CA LEU A 232 6.09 11.61 -11.67
C LEU A 232 6.12 13.13 -11.51
N SER A 233 5.91 13.89 -12.60
CA SER A 233 5.86 15.35 -12.55
C SER A 233 4.74 15.88 -11.65
N LYS A 234 3.56 15.23 -11.68
CA LYS A 234 2.44 15.56 -10.79
C LYS A 234 2.72 15.17 -9.34
N GLU A 235 3.25 13.99 -9.11
CA GLU A 235 3.50 13.48 -7.76
C GLU A 235 4.56 14.28 -7.01
N LEU A 236 5.64 14.66 -7.71
CA LEU A 236 6.73 15.44 -7.15
C LEU A 236 6.53 16.95 -7.28
N ASN A 237 5.49 17.41 -8.01
CA ASN A 237 5.25 18.82 -8.34
C ASN A 237 6.46 19.47 -9.04
N ILE A 238 7.01 18.77 -10.05
CA ILE A 238 8.16 19.20 -10.86
C ILE A 238 7.74 19.30 -12.34
N THR A 239 8.61 19.91 -13.17
CA THR A 239 8.37 19.98 -14.61
C THR A 239 8.42 18.59 -15.25
N HIS A 240 7.70 18.42 -16.36
CA HIS A 240 7.73 17.17 -17.12
C HIS A 240 9.15 16.84 -17.66
N SER A 241 9.93 17.87 -18.03
CA SER A 241 11.33 17.71 -18.45
C SER A 241 12.18 17.10 -17.33
N LEU A 242 12.11 17.67 -16.12
CA LEU A 242 12.87 17.18 -14.96
C LEU A 242 12.45 15.74 -14.57
N ALA A 243 11.15 15.44 -14.66
CA ALA A 243 10.67 14.07 -14.42
C ALA A 243 11.24 13.07 -15.45
N ASN A 244 11.32 13.44 -16.72
CA ASN A 244 11.97 12.64 -17.75
C ASN A 244 13.47 12.43 -17.46
N ASP A 245 14.17 13.49 -17.03
CA ASP A 245 15.59 13.39 -16.71
C ASP A 245 15.83 12.47 -15.51
N TYR A 246 14.99 12.50 -14.50
CA TYR A 246 15.05 11.56 -13.37
C TYR A 246 14.83 10.11 -13.82
N ILE A 247 13.86 9.85 -14.70
CA ILE A 247 13.64 8.51 -15.24
C ILE A 247 14.86 8.04 -16.05
N LYS A 248 15.44 8.89 -16.89
CA LYS A 248 16.65 8.54 -17.65
C LYS A 248 17.85 8.24 -16.75
N LYS A 249 18.09 9.07 -15.72
CA LYS A 249 19.15 8.83 -14.74
C LYS A 249 18.95 7.52 -14.00
N PHE A 250 17.72 7.23 -13.56
CA PHE A 250 17.40 5.95 -12.94
C PHE A 250 17.70 4.77 -13.86
N MET A 251 17.24 4.81 -15.11
CA MET A 251 17.47 3.73 -16.08
C MET A 251 18.96 3.56 -16.43
N SER A 252 19.75 4.64 -16.42
CA SER A 252 21.21 4.56 -16.63
C SER A 252 21.96 4.06 -15.39
N GLN A 253 21.45 4.29 -14.19
CA GLN A 253 22.04 3.77 -12.95
C GLN A 253 21.77 2.28 -12.79
N TYR A 254 20.58 1.79 -13.16
CA TYR A 254 20.16 0.40 -13.03
C TYR A 254 20.05 -0.27 -14.41
N VAL A 255 21.21 -0.47 -15.05
CA VAL A 255 21.29 -0.94 -16.44
C VAL A 255 20.71 -2.33 -16.65
N GLN A 256 21.08 -3.29 -15.79
CA GLN A 256 20.58 -4.66 -15.90
C GLN A 256 19.09 -4.74 -15.60
N LEU A 257 18.59 -3.92 -14.67
CA LEU A 257 17.16 -3.78 -14.40
C LEU A 257 16.41 -3.33 -15.64
N ASN A 258 16.90 -2.29 -16.33
CA ASN A 258 16.26 -1.81 -17.56
C ASN A 258 16.23 -2.90 -18.63
N GLN A 259 17.34 -3.59 -18.87
CA GLN A 259 17.40 -4.70 -19.82
C GLN A 259 16.45 -5.84 -19.47
N TRP A 260 16.35 -6.19 -18.18
CA TRP A 260 15.40 -7.19 -17.71
C TRP A 260 13.93 -6.76 -17.96
N MET A 261 13.58 -5.52 -17.68
CA MET A 261 12.25 -5.00 -17.94
C MET A 261 11.89 -5.09 -19.43
N GLU A 262 12.82 -4.76 -20.32
CA GLU A 262 12.66 -4.90 -21.78
C GLU A 262 12.47 -6.37 -22.17
N SER A 263 13.26 -7.29 -21.61
CA SER A 263 13.11 -8.73 -21.87
C SER A 263 11.76 -9.29 -21.44
N VAL A 264 11.22 -8.86 -20.29
CA VAL A 264 9.89 -9.25 -19.81
C VAL A 264 8.81 -8.80 -20.80
N ILE A 265 8.95 -7.58 -21.35
CA ILE A 265 8.00 -7.04 -22.34
C ILE A 265 8.07 -7.82 -23.66
N GLU A 266 9.25 -8.13 -24.17
CA GLU A 266 9.41 -8.91 -25.41
C GLU A 266 8.90 -10.35 -25.22
N ASP A 267 9.17 -10.96 -24.09
CA ASP A 267 8.60 -12.27 -23.73
C ASP A 267 7.07 -12.23 -23.69
N ALA A 268 6.49 -11.18 -23.08
CA ALA A 268 5.05 -11.00 -23.03
C ALA A 268 4.43 -10.84 -24.43
N LYS A 269 5.09 -10.08 -25.32
CA LYS A 269 4.66 -9.92 -26.73
C LYS A 269 4.68 -11.25 -27.48
N SER A 270 5.71 -12.04 -27.29
CA SER A 270 5.90 -13.32 -27.95
C SER A 270 4.91 -14.39 -27.47
N LYS A 271 4.71 -14.48 -26.14
CA LYS A 271 3.94 -15.56 -25.49
C LYS A 271 2.49 -15.19 -25.22
N GLY A 272 2.16 -13.89 -25.17
CA GLY A 272 0.83 -13.38 -24.75
C GLY A 272 0.61 -13.43 -23.22
N TYR A 273 1.59 -13.86 -22.45
CA TYR A 273 1.56 -13.95 -20.99
C TYR A 273 2.95 -13.72 -20.38
N VAL A 274 2.98 -13.46 -19.08
CA VAL A 274 4.19 -13.45 -18.25
C VAL A 274 4.14 -14.54 -17.20
N GLU A 275 5.29 -14.94 -16.69
CA GLU A 275 5.44 -15.91 -15.60
C GLU A 275 6.22 -15.34 -14.43
N THR A 276 5.77 -15.66 -13.22
CA THR A 276 6.56 -15.42 -12.00
C THR A 276 7.76 -16.38 -11.90
N LEU A 277 8.63 -16.19 -10.91
CA LEU A 277 9.73 -17.10 -10.60
C LEU A 277 9.24 -18.55 -10.43
N PHE A 278 8.08 -18.75 -9.82
CA PHE A 278 7.47 -20.06 -9.55
C PHE A 278 6.48 -20.53 -10.63
N LYS A 279 6.57 -19.91 -11.84
CA LYS A 279 5.80 -20.30 -13.05
C LYS A 279 4.30 -20.05 -13.00
N ARG A 280 3.83 -19.15 -12.12
CA ARG A 280 2.46 -18.64 -12.22
C ARG A 280 2.32 -17.80 -13.46
N ARG A 281 1.32 -18.09 -14.29
CA ARG A 281 1.04 -17.38 -15.54
C ARG A 281 -0.03 -16.30 -15.37
N ARG A 282 0.18 -15.20 -16.04
CA ARG A 282 -0.84 -14.17 -16.25
C ARG A 282 -0.83 -13.72 -17.70
N TYR A 283 -1.98 -13.84 -18.36
CA TYR A 283 -2.16 -13.34 -19.71
C TYR A 283 -2.18 -11.81 -19.75
N VAL A 284 -1.59 -11.24 -20.79
CA VAL A 284 -1.48 -9.79 -21.01
C VAL A 284 -2.03 -9.44 -22.41
N PRO A 285 -3.35 -9.52 -22.62
CA PRO A 285 -3.94 -9.45 -23.96
C PRO A 285 -3.67 -8.14 -24.69
N GLY A 286 -3.49 -7.02 -23.99
CA GLY A 286 -3.22 -5.71 -24.60
C GLY A 286 -1.76 -5.45 -24.96
N ILE A 287 -0.84 -6.40 -24.77
CA ILE A 287 0.60 -6.17 -24.97
C ILE A 287 1.00 -5.97 -26.43
N ASN A 288 0.19 -6.45 -27.38
CA ASN A 288 0.39 -6.30 -28.81
C ASN A 288 -0.56 -5.25 -29.47
N GLU A 289 -1.30 -4.49 -28.66
CA GLU A 289 -2.23 -3.48 -29.14
C GLU A 289 -1.52 -2.27 -29.73
N LYS A 290 -2.07 -1.74 -30.84
CA LYS A 290 -1.57 -0.52 -31.49
C LYS A 290 -1.89 0.75 -30.67
N ASN A 291 -2.91 0.70 -29.82
CA ASN A 291 -3.26 1.81 -28.95
C ASN A 291 -2.18 1.99 -27.86
N LYS A 292 -1.48 3.11 -27.93
CA LYS A 292 -0.37 3.42 -27.01
C LYS A 292 -0.76 3.33 -25.53
N ASN A 293 -1.97 3.76 -25.16
CA ASN A 293 -2.40 3.73 -23.75
C ASN A 293 -2.62 2.28 -23.27
N ILE A 294 -3.21 1.42 -24.12
CA ILE A 294 -3.41 0.00 -23.81
C ILE A 294 -2.06 -0.71 -23.72
N PHE A 295 -1.16 -0.44 -24.67
CA PHE A 295 0.19 -1.00 -24.67
C PHE A 295 0.97 -0.61 -23.40
N GLU A 296 1.02 0.68 -23.04
CA GLU A 296 1.72 1.14 -21.83
C GLU A 296 1.09 0.58 -20.53
N LEU A 297 -0.23 0.42 -20.48
CA LEU A 297 -0.90 -0.27 -19.38
C LEU A 297 -0.47 -1.73 -19.31
N SER A 298 -0.40 -2.41 -20.44
CA SER A 298 -0.04 -3.82 -20.53
C SER A 298 1.42 -4.08 -20.14
N LYS A 299 2.34 -3.19 -20.50
CA LYS A 299 3.74 -3.23 -20.02
C LYS A 299 3.81 -3.19 -18.49
N ARG A 300 3.07 -2.27 -17.88
CA ARG A 300 2.99 -2.17 -16.41
C ARG A 300 2.44 -3.45 -15.79
N ILE A 301 1.36 -3.99 -16.36
CA ILE A 301 0.77 -5.26 -15.91
C ILE A 301 1.78 -6.39 -16.00
N ALA A 302 2.55 -6.48 -17.08
CA ALA A 302 3.55 -7.51 -17.27
C ALA A 302 4.62 -7.47 -16.20
N ILE A 303 5.31 -6.34 -16.05
CA ILE A 303 6.40 -6.16 -15.07
C ILE A 303 5.90 -6.36 -13.64
N ASN A 304 4.81 -5.67 -13.26
CA ASN A 304 4.24 -5.78 -11.92
C ASN A 304 3.81 -7.20 -11.57
N THR A 305 3.28 -7.95 -12.54
CA THR A 305 2.87 -9.33 -12.30
C THR A 305 4.06 -10.22 -11.96
N VAL A 306 5.18 -10.07 -12.67
CA VAL A 306 6.36 -10.88 -12.39
C VAL A 306 6.90 -10.57 -11.00
N VAL A 307 7.03 -9.30 -10.64
CA VAL A 307 7.60 -8.88 -9.34
C VAL A 307 6.65 -9.17 -8.18
N GLN A 308 5.44 -8.59 -8.22
CA GLN A 308 4.47 -8.74 -7.12
C GLN A 308 3.98 -10.19 -6.98
N GLY A 309 3.84 -10.90 -8.11
CA GLY A 309 3.44 -12.30 -8.09
C GLY A 309 4.50 -13.18 -7.43
N THR A 310 5.78 -12.98 -7.79
CA THR A 310 6.89 -13.69 -7.15
C THR A 310 6.96 -13.38 -5.65
N ALA A 311 6.86 -12.11 -5.26
CA ALA A 311 6.82 -11.71 -3.86
C ALA A 311 5.67 -12.39 -3.10
N ALA A 312 4.46 -12.39 -3.66
CA ALA A 312 3.30 -13.05 -3.06
C ALA A 312 3.49 -14.57 -2.91
N GLU A 313 4.17 -15.22 -3.85
CA GLU A 313 4.46 -16.65 -3.80
C GLU A 313 5.53 -16.96 -2.73
N ILE A 314 6.55 -16.10 -2.59
CA ILE A 314 7.54 -16.21 -1.51
C ILE A 314 6.86 -16.15 -0.14
N VAL A 315 5.98 -15.16 0.08
CA VAL A 315 5.23 -15.02 1.33
C VAL A 315 4.39 -16.28 1.60
N LYS A 316 3.69 -16.81 0.60
CA LYS A 316 2.87 -18.02 0.76
C LYS A 316 3.68 -19.27 1.06
N LEU A 317 4.81 -19.44 0.37
CA LEU A 317 5.73 -20.55 0.66
C LEU A 317 6.32 -20.42 2.06
N GLY A 318 6.70 -19.20 2.46
CA GLY A 318 7.12 -18.90 3.83
C GLY A 318 6.05 -19.28 4.87
N MET A 319 4.79 -18.93 4.63
CA MET A 319 3.66 -19.31 5.51
C MET A 319 3.52 -20.84 5.63
N ILE A 320 3.60 -21.57 4.52
CA ILE A 320 3.49 -23.03 4.50
C ILE A 320 4.65 -23.67 5.27
N ASN A 321 5.87 -23.21 5.02
CA ASN A 321 7.06 -23.72 5.68
C ASN A 321 7.05 -23.41 7.17
N LEU A 322 6.61 -22.22 7.54
CA LEU A 322 6.50 -21.78 8.93
C LEU A 322 5.45 -22.58 9.71
N ASP A 323 4.28 -22.83 9.14
CA ASP A 323 3.25 -23.68 9.76
C ASP A 323 3.77 -25.09 10.04
N LYS A 324 4.48 -25.68 9.06
CA LYS A 324 5.11 -27.00 9.23
C LYS A 324 6.18 -26.98 10.33
N ALA A 325 7.01 -25.93 10.37
CA ALA A 325 8.08 -25.80 11.35
C ALA A 325 7.55 -25.60 12.78
N ILE A 326 6.53 -24.78 12.96
CA ILE A 326 5.84 -24.57 14.24
C ILE A 326 5.28 -25.91 14.76
N LYS A 327 4.56 -26.64 13.93
CA LYS A 327 3.99 -27.96 14.27
C LYS A 327 5.05 -28.98 14.61
N LYS A 328 6.13 -29.07 13.82
CA LYS A 328 7.24 -30.00 14.02
C LYS A 328 7.94 -29.78 15.37
N ASN A 329 8.07 -28.54 15.81
CA ASN A 329 8.73 -28.18 17.06
C ASN A 329 7.75 -28.12 18.25
N ASN A 330 6.47 -28.38 18.05
CA ASN A 330 5.41 -28.32 19.08
C ASN A 330 5.33 -26.97 19.80
N PHE A 331 5.62 -25.86 19.11
CA PHE A 331 5.51 -24.52 19.69
C PHE A 331 4.04 -24.10 19.83
N ASN A 332 3.72 -23.44 20.93
CA ASN A 332 2.40 -22.81 21.12
C ASN A 332 2.36 -21.46 20.39
N ALA A 333 2.29 -21.54 19.08
CA ALA A 333 2.25 -20.38 18.18
C ALA A 333 1.27 -20.62 17.04
N LYS A 334 0.60 -19.58 16.56
CA LYS A 334 -0.36 -19.64 15.45
C LYS A 334 -0.22 -18.40 14.57
N MET A 335 -0.13 -18.57 13.26
CA MET A 335 -0.34 -17.46 12.33
C MET A 335 -1.81 -17.04 12.38
N ILE A 336 -2.07 -15.75 12.58
CA ILE A 336 -3.42 -15.21 12.73
C ILE A 336 -3.80 -14.25 11.61
N LEU A 337 -2.85 -13.47 11.10
CA LEU A 337 -3.08 -12.53 10.00
C LEU A 337 -1.89 -12.52 9.03
N GLN A 338 -2.20 -12.19 7.80
CA GLN A 338 -1.24 -11.84 6.76
C GLN A 338 -1.65 -10.48 6.20
N ILE A 339 -0.76 -9.50 6.22
CA ILE A 339 -1.01 -8.11 5.82
C ILE A 339 0.07 -7.72 4.82
N HIS A 340 -0.27 -7.68 3.53
CA HIS A 340 0.68 -7.41 2.44
C HIS A 340 1.89 -8.37 2.46
N ASP A 341 3.01 -7.92 2.98
CA ASP A 341 4.26 -8.69 3.10
C ASP A 341 4.58 -9.06 4.57
N GLU A 342 3.65 -8.74 5.50
CA GLU A 342 3.76 -8.96 6.94
C GLU A 342 2.95 -10.18 7.38
N LEU A 343 3.51 -10.97 8.29
CA LEU A 343 2.83 -12.05 9.00
C LEU A 343 2.69 -11.70 10.48
N ILE A 344 1.49 -11.86 11.03
CA ILE A 344 1.24 -11.70 12.45
C ILE A 344 0.94 -13.07 13.05
N LEU A 345 1.72 -13.43 14.06
CA LEU A 345 1.55 -14.64 14.85
C LEU A 345 1.08 -14.28 16.26
N GLU A 346 0.29 -15.16 16.86
CA GLU A 346 0.03 -15.17 18.28
C GLU A 346 0.87 -16.30 18.91
N VAL A 347 1.74 -15.94 19.86
CA VAL A 347 2.79 -16.80 20.40
C VAL A 347 2.74 -16.76 21.93
N ASN A 348 2.82 -17.92 22.59
CA ASN A 348 2.94 -17.95 24.06
C ASN A 348 4.25 -17.27 24.53
N LYS A 349 4.17 -16.54 25.61
CA LYS A 349 5.31 -15.79 26.16
C LYS A 349 6.54 -16.67 26.41
N SER A 350 6.35 -17.93 26.79
CA SER A 350 7.44 -18.89 27.03
C SER A 350 8.21 -19.29 25.77
N ASP A 351 7.57 -19.20 24.61
CA ASP A 351 8.14 -19.65 23.33
C ASP A 351 8.59 -18.49 22.44
N ILE A 352 8.37 -17.24 22.85
CA ILE A 352 8.52 -16.05 22.00
C ILE A 352 9.91 -15.93 21.36
N GLU A 353 10.99 -16.15 22.13
CA GLU A 353 12.36 -16.05 21.62
C GLU A 353 12.68 -17.15 20.61
N LYS A 354 12.27 -18.39 20.91
CA LYS A 354 12.49 -19.55 20.02
C LYS A 354 11.70 -19.42 18.73
N VAL A 355 10.44 -18.99 18.84
CA VAL A 355 9.56 -18.80 17.68
C VAL A 355 10.04 -17.62 16.86
N SER A 356 10.49 -16.52 17.46
CA SER A 356 11.06 -15.37 16.73
C SER A 356 12.25 -15.77 15.87
N LYS A 357 13.18 -16.56 16.43
CA LYS A 357 14.31 -17.10 15.68
C LYS A 357 13.83 -18.02 14.55
N LEU A 358 12.92 -18.97 14.85
CA LEU A 358 12.37 -19.87 13.85
C LEU A 358 11.71 -19.12 12.69
N VAL A 359 10.92 -18.09 13.00
CA VAL A 359 10.25 -17.26 11.99
C VAL A 359 11.27 -16.62 11.06
N LYS A 360 12.32 -16.02 11.61
CA LYS A 360 13.40 -15.42 10.82
C LYS A 360 14.05 -16.47 9.92
N ASP A 361 14.55 -17.55 10.49
CA ASP A 361 15.30 -18.60 9.77
C ASP A 361 14.45 -19.21 8.63
N VAL A 362 13.16 -19.46 8.86
CA VAL A 362 12.25 -20.05 7.87
C VAL A 362 11.90 -19.05 6.76
N LEU A 363 11.59 -17.80 7.11
CA LEU A 363 11.18 -16.81 6.11
C LEU A 363 12.35 -16.38 5.22
N GLU A 364 13.56 -16.27 5.76
CA GLU A 364 14.76 -15.93 4.99
C GLU A 364 15.23 -17.07 4.08
N SER A 365 14.89 -18.33 4.40
CA SER A 365 15.31 -19.51 3.64
C SER A 365 14.35 -19.95 2.52
N VAL A 366 13.29 -19.19 2.23
CA VAL A 366 12.31 -19.54 1.18
C VAL A 366 12.90 -19.50 -0.21
N VAL A 367 13.80 -18.57 -0.45
CA VAL A 367 14.53 -18.40 -1.70
C VAL A 367 16.01 -18.28 -1.39
N ASP A 368 16.82 -19.02 -2.13
CA ASP A 368 18.25 -18.76 -2.16
C ASP A 368 18.51 -17.53 -3.03
N TRP A 369 18.94 -16.45 -2.38
CA TRP A 369 19.20 -15.18 -3.02
C TRP A 369 20.63 -15.05 -3.60
N ASN A 370 21.45 -16.11 -3.43
CA ASN A 370 22.85 -16.15 -3.91
C ASN A 370 22.97 -16.53 -5.38
#